data_24d70c4de76b23a6f9aaa69512842b50
#
_entry.id   24d70c4de76b23a6f9aaa69512842b50
#
_cell.length_a   1.000
_cell.length_b   1.000
_cell.length_c   1.000
_cell.angle_alpha   90.00
_cell.angle_beta   90.00
_cell.angle_gamma   90.00
#
_symmetry.space_group_name_H-M   'P 1'
#
loop_
_entity.id
_entity.type
_entity.pdbx_description
1 polymer ?
#
loop_
_entity_poly.entity_id
_entity_poly.type
_entity_poly.pdbx_seq_one_letter_code
_entity_poly.pdbx_strand_id
1 'polypeptide(L)'
;DICLHTLAILIMQLRRITVSGFLLVPSLHPSRECSLVKRYLDCEYSKEITLDTLADLSHLNKYYLSHEFTRYYGISPINYLNRRRIEVCKDLLENTDYDISTIAHLTGFSSQSYLAQSFRKHCQITAGEYRKSKKGTG
;
A
#
# COMPACT_ATOMS: atom_id res chain seq x y z
N ASP A 1 -12.31 -9.09 -7.19
CA ASP A 1 -11.84 -8.10 -8.09
C ASP A 1 -10.35 -7.97 -8.28
N ILE A 2 -9.53 -8.54 -7.39
CA ILE A 2 -8.10 -8.71 -7.61
C ILE A 2 -7.84 -9.59 -8.84
N CYS A 3 -8.67 -10.61 -9.07
CA CYS A 3 -8.57 -11.50 -10.23
C CYS A 3 -8.91 -10.80 -11.56
N LEU A 4 -9.89 -9.90 -11.58
CA LEU A 4 -10.27 -9.14 -12.78
C LEU A 4 -9.21 -8.12 -13.18
N HIS A 5 -8.60 -7.44 -12.20
CA HIS A 5 -7.49 -6.54 -12.44
C HIS A 5 -6.26 -7.26 -12.98
N THR A 6 -5.95 -8.43 -12.44
CA THR A 6 -4.84 -9.26 -12.89
C THR A 6 -5.06 -9.77 -14.32
N LEU A 7 -6.28 -10.15 -14.64
CA LEU A 7 -6.66 -10.60 -16.00
C LEU A 7 -6.60 -9.44 -17.01
N ALA A 8 -7.08 -8.26 -16.66
CA ALA A 8 -7.03 -7.07 -17.52
C ALA A 8 -5.59 -6.66 -17.82
N ILE A 9 -4.72 -6.71 -16.83
CA ILE A 9 -3.28 -6.44 -16.98
C ILE A 9 -2.64 -7.49 -17.89
N LEU A 10 -2.97 -8.77 -17.73
CA LEU A 10 -2.49 -9.86 -18.58
C LEU A 10 -2.92 -9.70 -20.04
N ILE A 11 -4.15 -9.32 -20.29
CA ILE A 11 -4.69 -9.09 -21.65
C ILE A 11 -4.01 -7.89 -22.29
N MET A 12 -3.78 -6.82 -21.58
CA MET A 12 -3.03 -5.65 -22.06
C MET A 12 -1.59 -6.00 -22.42
N GLN A 13 -0.97 -6.89 -21.66
CA GLN A 13 0.40 -7.35 -21.90
C GLN A 13 0.51 -8.22 -23.15
N LEU A 14 -0.45 -9.11 -23.35
CA LEU A 14 -0.51 -9.97 -24.54
C LEU A 14 -0.69 -9.16 -25.82
N ARG A 15 -1.46 -8.08 -25.80
CA ARG A 15 -1.62 -7.18 -26.95
C ARG A 15 -0.34 -6.44 -27.31
N ARG A 16 0.47 -6.06 -26.33
CA ARG A 16 1.76 -5.39 -26.56
C ARG A 16 2.82 -6.32 -27.13
N ILE A 17 2.79 -7.59 -26.74
CA ILE A 17 3.75 -8.60 -27.23
C ILE A 17 3.54 -8.90 -28.71
N THR A 18 2.29 -8.83 -29.19
CA THR A 18 1.95 -9.11 -30.58
C THR A 18 2.23 -7.94 -31.54
N VAL A 19 2.38 -6.72 -31.04
CA VAL A 19 2.52 -5.52 -31.88
C VAL A 19 3.96 -5.05 -32.05
N SER A 20 4.87 -5.39 -31.13
CA SER A 20 6.26 -4.97 -31.20
C SER A 20 7.18 -6.18 -31.23
N GLY A 21 7.35 -6.74 -32.42
CA GLY A 21 8.37 -7.77 -32.61
C GLY A 21 9.74 -7.30 -32.12
N PHE A 22 10.27 -7.99 -31.17
CA PHE A 22 11.70 -7.96 -30.79
C PHE A 22 12.27 -6.69 -30.16
N LEU A 23 11.48 -5.85 -29.54
CA LEU A 23 12.03 -4.90 -28.56
C LEU A 23 12.00 -5.57 -27.20
N LEU A 24 13.14 -5.54 -26.49
CA LEU A 24 13.21 -5.88 -25.07
C LEU A 24 12.16 -5.04 -24.32
N VAL A 25 10.94 -5.53 -24.31
CA VAL A 25 9.89 -4.92 -23.50
C VAL A 25 10.30 -5.17 -22.07
N PRO A 26 10.58 -4.13 -21.28
CA PRO A 26 10.76 -4.32 -19.85
C PRO A 26 9.57 -5.13 -19.35
N SER A 27 9.81 -6.21 -18.67
CA SER A 27 8.77 -7.09 -18.19
C SER A 27 7.71 -6.25 -17.48
N LEU A 28 6.49 -6.25 -18.03
CA LEU A 28 5.35 -5.53 -17.45
C LEU A 28 4.82 -6.23 -16.19
N HIS A 29 5.44 -7.33 -15.81
CA HIS A 29 5.18 -7.99 -14.55
C HIS A 29 6.07 -7.41 -13.47
N PRO A 30 5.51 -7.06 -12.30
CA PRO A 30 6.34 -6.74 -11.17
C PRO A 30 7.33 -7.91 -10.97
N SER A 31 8.56 -7.57 -10.67
CA SER A 31 9.52 -8.61 -10.34
C SER A 31 8.97 -9.43 -9.18
N ARG A 32 9.41 -10.68 -9.10
CA ARG A 32 9.01 -11.58 -8.02
C ARG A 32 9.26 -10.95 -6.64
N GLU A 33 10.35 -10.20 -6.54
CA GLU A 33 10.77 -9.50 -5.35
C GLU A 33 9.80 -8.35 -4.99
N CYS A 34 9.38 -7.56 -5.98
CA CYS A 34 8.40 -6.49 -5.75
C CYS A 34 7.03 -7.04 -5.35
N SER A 35 6.62 -8.16 -5.94
CA SER A 35 5.38 -8.85 -5.56
C SER A 35 5.44 -9.38 -4.12
N LEU A 36 6.59 -9.91 -3.72
CA LEU A 36 6.83 -10.37 -2.35
C LEU A 36 6.72 -9.21 -1.35
N VAL A 37 7.37 -8.10 -1.66
CA VAL A 37 7.33 -6.89 -0.82
C VAL A 37 5.89 -6.38 -0.69
N LYS A 38 5.15 -6.30 -1.79
CA LYS A 38 3.75 -5.87 -1.76
C LYS A 38 2.90 -6.77 -0.86
N ARG A 39 3.03 -8.07 -0.99
CA ARG A 39 2.31 -9.04 -0.16
C ARG A 39 2.68 -8.88 1.32
N TYR A 40 3.96 -8.69 1.61
CA TYR A 40 4.43 -8.45 2.96
C TYR A 40 3.80 -7.19 3.56
N LEU A 41 3.76 -6.11 2.79
CA LEU A 41 3.13 -4.85 3.23
C LEU A 41 1.62 -5.02 3.47
N ASP A 42 0.94 -5.78 2.63
CA ASP A 42 -0.50 -6.03 2.79
C ASP A 42 -0.83 -6.84 4.05
N CYS A 43 0.03 -7.78 4.43
CA CYS A 43 -0.20 -8.68 5.56
C CYS A 43 0.41 -8.19 6.87
N GLU A 44 1.60 -7.60 6.82
CA GLU A 44 2.40 -7.27 7.99
C GLU A 44 2.44 -5.76 8.29
N TYR A 45 1.44 -5.03 7.84
CA TYR A 45 1.37 -3.57 7.96
C TYR A 45 1.48 -3.05 9.39
N SER A 46 1.10 -3.85 10.39
CA SER A 46 1.13 -3.45 11.80
C SER A 46 2.53 -3.52 12.43
N LYS A 47 3.48 -4.12 11.73
CA LYS A 47 4.86 -4.23 12.22
C LYS A 47 5.65 -2.96 11.90
N GLU A 48 6.75 -2.77 12.63
CA GLU A 48 7.70 -1.72 12.31
C GLU A 48 8.43 -2.10 11.01
N ILE A 49 8.21 -1.33 9.96
CA ILE A 49 8.75 -1.60 8.62
C ILE A 49 9.47 -0.36 8.12
N THR A 50 10.72 -0.55 7.73
CA THR A 50 11.53 0.47 7.07
C THR A 50 11.88 0.00 5.65
N LEU A 51 12.38 0.91 4.83
CA LEU A 51 12.86 0.53 3.49
C LEU A 51 14.01 -0.48 3.57
N ASP A 52 14.86 -0.38 4.60
CA ASP A 52 15.91 -1.36 4.84
C ASP A 52 15.35 -2.76 5.15
N THR A 53 14.27 -2.84 5.93
CA THR A 53 13.55 -4.09 6.19
C THR A 53 13.10 -4.75 4.89
N LEU A 54 12.53 -3.97 4.00
CA LEU A 54 12.03 -4.45 2.70
C LEU A 54 13.17 -4.85 1.77
N ALA A 55 14.27 -4.12 1.81
CA ALA A 55 15.48 -4.45 1.05
C ALA A 55 16.07 -5.79 1.49
N ASP A 56 16.16 -6.01 2.80
CA ASP A 56 16.62 -7.27 3.36
C ASP A 56 15.70 -8.44 2.99
N LEU A 57 14.40 -8.24 3.06
CA LEU A 57 13.39 -9.25 2.70
C LEU A 57 13.50 -9.67 1.23
N SER A 58 13.71 -8.71 0.35
CA SER A 58 13.74 -8.93 -1.10
C SER A 58 15.14 -9.25 -1.64
N HIS A 59 16.19 -9.12 -0.84
CA HIS A 59 17.59 -9.21 -1.24
C HIS A 59 17.97 -8.22 -2.36
N LEU A 60 17.26 -7.09 -2.42
CA LEU A 60 17.50 -6.01 -3.36
C LEU A 60 18.13 -4.80 -2.65
N ASN A 61 18.88 -4.00 -3.39
CA ASN A 61 19.29 -2.69 -2.92
C ASN A 61 18.05 -1.80 -2.70
N LYS A 62 18.01 -1.05 -1.62
CA LYS A 62 16.83 -0.25 -1.26
C LYS A 62 16.43 0.79 -2.32
N TYR A 63 17.41 1.37 -3.02
CA TYR A 63 17.13 2.35 -4.08
C TYR A 63 16.54 1.68 -5.31
N TYR A 64 17.08 0.54 -5.69
CA TYR A 64 16.56 -0.27 -6.79
C TYR A 64 15.15 -0.76 -6.47
N LEU A 65 14.93 -1.29 -5.27
CA LEU A 65 13.62 -1.74 -4.82
C LEU A 65 12.60 -0.60 -4.89
N SER A 66 12.94 0.56 -4.34
CA SER A 66 12.07 1.75 -4.34
C SER A 66 11.70 2.18 -5.76
N HIS A 67 12.68 2.20 -6.66
CA HIS A 67 12.48 2.57 -8.06
C HIS A 67 11.58 1.56 -8.79
N GLU A 68 11.89 0.27 -8.68
CA GLU A 68 11.11 -0.78 -9.34
C GLU A 68 9.70 -0.89 -8.80
N PHE A 69 9.53 -0.83 -7.48
CA PHE A 69 8.21 -0.86 -6.85
C PHE A 69 7.34 0.32 -7.32
N THR A 70 7.91 1.53 -7.32
CA THR A 70 7.20 2.72 -7.79
C THR A 70 6.86 2.62 -9.27
N ARG A 71 7.75 2.07 -10.08
CA ARG A 71 7.53 1.87 -11.51
C ARG A 71 6.34 0.96 -11.78
N TYR A 72 6.19 -0.14 -11.01
CA TYR A 72 5.11 -1.10 -11.21
C TYR A 72 3.80 -0.70 -10.55
N TYR A 73 3.86 -0.17 -9.33
CA TYR A 73 2.65 0.08 -8.54
C TYR A 73 2.25 1.55 -8.51
N GLY A 74 3.06 2.45 -9.08
CA GLY A 74 2.77 3.87 -9.14
C GLY A 74 2.91 4.61 -7.80
N ILE A 75 3.42 3.96 -6.78
CA ILE A 75 3.51 4.49 -5.42
C ILE A 75 4.76 3.89 -4.75
N SER A 76 5.45 4.66 -3.93
CA SER A 76 6.61 4.16 -3.19
C SER A 76 6.21 3.10 -2.15
N PRO A 77 7.12 2.19 -1.77
CA PRO A 77 6.79 1.15 -0.79
C PRO A 77 6.27 1.69 0.54
N ILE A 78 6.88 2.73 1.07
CA ILE A 78 6.47 3.31 2.36
C ILE A 78 5.12 4.04 2.24
N ASN A 79 4.87 4.73 1.14
CA ASN A 79 3.56 5.35 0.90
C ASN A 79 2.47 4.27 0.72
N TYR A 80 2.79 3.17 0.07
CA TYR A 80 1.90 2.02 -0.03
C TYR A 80 1.55 1.45 1.34
N LEU A 81 2.56 1.28 2.20
CA LEU A 81 2.38 0.83 3.58
C LEU A 81 1.43 1.76 4.34
N ASN A 82 1.67 3.08 4.26
CA ASN A 82 0.84 4.06 4.94
C ASN A 82 -0.60 4.03 4.42
N ARG A 83 -0.79 3.90 3.11
CA ARG A 83 -2.12 3.76 2.51
C ARG A 83 -2.84 2.52 3.05
N ARG A 84 -2.15 1.40 3.13
CA ARG A 84 -2.71 0.16 3.69
C ARG A 84 -3.12 0.35 5.17
N ARG A 85 -2.26 0.96 5.94
CA ARG A 85 -2.55 1.30 7.35
C ARG A 85 -3.78 2.20 7.48
N ILE A 86 -3.93 3.18 6.60
CA ILE A 86 -5.09 4.09 6.60
C ILE A 86 -6.38 3.34 6.25
N GLU A 87 -6.36 2.39 5.34
CA GLU A 87 -7.53 1.55 5.04
C GLU A 87 -8.01 0.79 6.28
N VAL A 88 -7.09 0.20 7.03
CA VAL A 88 -7.41 -0.49 8.28
C VAL A 88 -7.88 0.50 9.35
N CYS A 89 -7.29 1.68 9.43
CA CYS A 89 -7.76 2.75 10.32
C CYS A 89 -9.23 3.10 10.05
N LYS A 90 -9.61 3.25 8.79
CA LYS A 90 -11.01 3.52 8.41
C LYS A 90 -11.95 2.44 8.93
N ASP A 91 -11.59 1.17 8.75
CA ASP A 91 -12.39 0.06 9.23
C ASP A 91 -12.54 0.10 10.76
N LEU A 92 -11.47 0.38 11.49
CA LEU A 92 -11.51 0.48 12.95
C LEU A 92 -12.30 1.69 13.42
N LEU A 93 -12.20 2.81 12.72
CA LEU A 93 -12.99 4.01 13.03
C LEU A 93 -14.50 3.78 12.85
N GLU A 94 -14.87 3.04 11.84
CA GLU A 94 -16.28 2.72 11.54
C GLU A 94 -16.85 1.66 12.48
N ASN A 95 -16.10 0.63 12.80
CA ASN A 95 -16.61 -0.59 13.42
C ASN A 95 -16.26 -0.73 14.91
N THR A 96 -15.44 0.16 15.46
CA THR A 96 -15.04 0.11 16.87
C THR A 96 -15.14 1.48 17.53
N ASP A 97 -15.09 1.49 18.87
CA ASP A 97 -15.01 2.70 19.66
C ASP A 97 -13.60 2.98 20.18
N TYR A 98 -12.60 2.30 19.62
CA TYR A 98 -11.20 2.51 20.00
C TYR A 98 -10.82 3.97 19.83
N ASP A 99 -10.03 4.51 20.76
CA ASP A 99 -9.47 5.84 20.61
C ASP A 99 -8.40 5.88 19.53
N ILE A 100 -8.04 7.08 19.09
CA ILE A 100 -7.09 7.26 17.99
C ILE A 100 -5.70 6.70 18.35
N SER A 101 -5.30 6.81 19.61
CA SER A 101 -4.03 6.27 20.10
C SER A 101 -3.99 4.75 19.96
N THR A 102 -5.06 4.06 20.34
CA THR A 102 -5.17 2.61 20.21
C THR A 102 -5.16 2.19 18.74
N ILE A 103 -5.89 2.91 17.88
CA ILE A 103 -5.90 2.65 16.44
C ILE A 103 -4.50 2.83 15.84
N ALA A 104 -3.78 3.88 16.23
CA ALA A 104 -2.40 4.09 15.78
C ALA A 104 -1.50 2.90 16.13
N HIS A 105 -1.62 2.40 17.35
CA HIS A 105 -0.85 1.24 17.80
C HIS A 105 -1.21 -0.03 17.01
N LEU A 106 -2.51 -0.30 16.84
CA LEU A 106 -2.99 -1.51 16.14
C LEU A 106 -2.63 -1.52 14.66
N THR A 107 -2.53 -0.34 14.04
CA THR A 107 -2.23 -0.22 12.62
C THR A 107 -0.75 -0.05 12.30
N GLY A 108 0.10 0.03 13.33
CA GLY A 108 1.54 0.09 13.16
C GLY A 108 2.13 1.48 12.96
N PHE A 109 1.33 2.54 13.15
CA PHE A 109 1.89 3.90 13.16
C PHE A 109 2.74 4.12 14.40
N SER A 110 3.88 4.78 14.23
CA SER A 110 4.82 5.04 15.32
C SER A 110 4.28 5.99 16.38
N SER A 111 3.31 6.83 16.03
CA SER A 111 2.67 7.78 16.94
C SER A 111 1.28 8.14 16.47
N GLN A 112 0.45 8.63 17.38
CA GLN A 112 -0.86 9.19 17.06
C GLN A 112 -0.74 10.39 16.11
N SER A 113 0.27 11.22 16.29
CA SER A 113 0.53 12.38 15.43
C SER A 113 0.85 11.96 13.99
N TYR A 114 1.62 10.91 13.81
CA TYR A 114 1.96 10.40 12.49
C TYR A 114 0.71 9.81 11.80
N LEU A 115 -0.13 9.08 12.54
CA LEU A 115 -1.42 8.64 12.04
C LEU A 115 -2.27 9.82 11.59
N ALA A 116 -2.41 10.85 12.44
CA ALA A 116 -3.23 12.02 12.15
C ALA A 116 -2.78 12.73 10.86
N GLN A 117 -1.50 12.94 10.69
CA GLN A 117 -0.94 13.55 9.49
C GLN A 117 -1.19 12.68 8.24
N SER A 118 -0.92 11.38 8.34
CA SER A 118 -1.10 10.44 7.24
C SER A 118 -2.58 10.31 6.85
N PHE A 119 -3.47 10.25 7.84
CA PHE A 119 -4.91 10.17 7.60
C PHE A 119 -5.42 11.40 6.87
N ARG A 120 -5.05 12.59 7.34
CA ARG A 120 -5.45 13.84 6.69
C ARG A 120 -4.90 13.96 5.27
N LYS A 121 -3.67 13.50 5.04
CA LYS A 121 -3.06 13.49 3.70
C LYS A 121 -3.82 12.59 2.72
N HIS A 122 -4.28 11.42 3.18
CA HIS A 122 -4.96 10.44 2.32
C HIS A 122 -6.46 10.69 2.19
N CYS A 123 -7.11 11.20 3.24
CA CYS A 123 -8.57 11.30 3.30
C CYS A 123 -9.09 12.73 3.22
N GLN A 124 -8.24 13.74 3.32
CA GLN A 124 -8.56 15.17 3.30
C GLN A 124 -9.38 15.67 4.51
N ILE A 125 -9.71 14.78 5.44
CA ILE A 125 -10.38 15.10 6.70
C ILE A 125 -9.64 14.43 7.86
N THR A 126 -9.92 14.81 9.08
CA THR A 126 -9.32 14.18 10.26
C THR A 126 -9.99 12.83 10.55
N ALA A 127 -9.28 11.97 11.28
CA ALA A 127 -9.82 10.69 11.71
C ALA A 127 -11.07 10.86 12.58
N GLY A 128 -11.12 11.90 13.44
CA GLY A 128 -12.28 12.21 14.25
C GLY A 128 -13.49 12.63 13.42
N GLU A 129 -13.27 13.48 12.42
CA GLU A 129 -14.31 13.89 11.47
C GLU A 129 -14.82 12.70 10.66
N TYR A 130 -13.93 11.84 10.21
CA TYR A 130 -14.29 10.61 9.49
C TYR A 130 -15.20 9.73 10.35
N ARG A 131 -14.84 9.49 11.61
CA ARG A 131 -15.64 8.68 12.54
C ARG A 131 -17.03 9.29 12.74
N LYS A 132 -17.12 10.60 12.94
CA LYS A 132 -18.39 11.29 13.10
C LYS A 132 -19.27 11.17 11.86
N SER A 133 -18.69 11.32 10.67
CA SER A 133 -19.44 11.21 9.41
C SER A 133 -20.03 9.82 9.20
N LYS A 134 -19.35 8.77 9.66
CA LYS A 134 -19.81 7.38 9.52
C LYS A 134 -20.81 6.97 10.61
N LYS A 135 -20.63 7.44 11.85
CA LYS A 135 -21.53 7.12 12.96
C LYS A 135 -22.77 8.03 13.01
N GLY A 136 -22.73 9.19 12.38
CA GLY A 136 -23.87 10.14 12.32
C GLY A 136 -24.89 9.81 11.24
N THR A 137 -24.71 8.78 10.45
CA THR A 137 -25.62 8.37 9.38
C THR A 137 -26.51 7.18 9.79
N GLY A 138 -26.49 6.83 11.08
CA GLY A 138 -27.33 5.77 11.62
C GLY A 138 -28.50 6.29 12.40
#